data_5cf315cc49ce8a43c4c671660bb520db
#
_entry.id   5cf315cc49ce8a43c4c671660bb520db
#
_cell.length_a   1.000
_cell.length_b   1.000
_cell.length_c   1.000
_cell.angle_alpha   90.00
_cell.angle_beta   90.00
_cell.angle_gamma   90.00
#
_symmetry.space_group_name_H-M   'P 1'
#
loop_
_entity.id
_entity.type
_entity.pdbx_description
1 polymer ?
#
loop_
_entity_poly.entity_id
_entity_poly.type
_entity_poly.pdbx_seq_one_letter_code
_entity_poly.pdbx_strand_id
1 'polypeptide(L)'
;NNIKAKYEDHHNVIYTPEAIEACVKLTNRYMTDRFLPDKAIDALDEAGSRVHITNIDVPKQILELERQLEEVRENKNSVVKKQKYEEAAKLRDDEKKIEKELAIAQEKWEEDSKNNKVVVTEDNVADVVSMMTGIPVNRIAQTESNKLAKLPELIKGKVIGQDNAVEKIAKAIQRNRAGLKDPNKPIGSFIFLGSTGVGKTQLAKVLAKELFDSEDALIRIDMSEYMEKFAISRLVGAPPGYVGYEEGGQLTEKVRRKPYSVVLLDEIEKAHPDVFNMMLQVLDDGHLTDSLGRKIDFRNTIIIMTSNVGARQLKDFGQGVGFGTSAKTSQADEHSKGIIENALKKAFAPEFLNRIDDVIVFNSLEKEDIDKIIDIEMAKLYARIKDLGYDLKLSEKAKDFIADKGFDKQFGARPLKRAIQKYVEDTLAEEIITSKIHEGDEIFMDLDEITNELNISIQKKEKPAE
;
A
#
# COMPACT_ATOMS: atom_id res chain seq x y z
N ASN A 1 20.77 20.80 -20.04
CA ASN A 1 21.08 20.89 -21.49
C ASN A 1 22.56 20.63 -21.79
N ASN A 2 23.54 21.17 -21.06
CA ASN A 2 24.98 21.04 -21.39
C ASN A 2 25.51 19.61 -21.34
N ILE A 3 24.88 18.73 -20.60
CA ILE A 3 25.26 17.31 -20.46
C ILE A 3 24.41 16.38 -21.29
N LYS A 4 23.33 16.88 -21.91
CA LYS A 4 22.34 16.10 -22.66
C LYS A 4 23.01 15.23 -23.73
N ALA A 5 23.83 15.83 -24.60
CA ALA A 5 24.47 15.13 -25.71
C ALA A 5 25.32 13.93 -25.26
N LYS A 6 26.00 14.04 -24.10
CA LYS A 6 26.83 12.95 -23.56
C LYS A 6 25.98 11.76 -23.10
N TYR A 7 24.83 12.01 -22.49
CA TYR A 7 23.91 10.96 -22.06
C TYR A 7 23.14 10.36 -23.23
N GLU A 8 22.80 11.18 -24.26
CA GLU A 8 22.21 10.69 -25.51
C GLU A 8 23.13 9.72 -26.25
N ASP A 9 24.42 10.03 -26.28
CA ASP A 9 25.41 9.14 -26.91
C ASP A 9 25.73 7.92 -26.04
N HIS A 10 25.74 8.07 -24.73
CA HIS A 10 26.03 6.96 -23.80
C HIS A 10 24.94 5.90 -23.81
N HIS A 11 23.67 6.32 -23.76
CA HIS A 11 22.52 5.39 -23.72
C HIS A 11 21.90 5.14 -25.11
N ASN A 12 22.44 5.73 -26.16
CA ASN A 12 21.90 5.64 -27.52
C ASN A 12 20.40 6.03 -27.60
N VAL A 13 20.03 7.15 -26.97
CA VAL A 13 18.66 7.67 -26.90
C VAL A 13 18.61 9.15 -27.32
N ILE A 14 17.41 9.71 -27.45
CA ILE A 14 17.18 11.15 -27.67
C ILE A 14 16.22 11.63 -26.57
N TYR A 15 16.64 12.62 -25.77
CA TYR A 15 15.75 13.22 -24.79
C TYR A 15 14.95 14.36 -25.40
N THR A 16 13.61 14.34 -25.21
CA THR A 16 12.79 15.48 -25.56
C THR A 16 13.02 16.66 -24.61
N PRO A 17 12.77 17.91 -25.02
CA PRO A 17 12.85 19.05 -24.10
C PRO A 17 11.96 18.89 -22.87
N GLU A 18 10.76 18.32 -23.06
CA GLU A 18 9.78 18.03 -22.02
C GLU A 18 10.31 17.00 -21.01
N ALA A 19 11.00 15.95 -21.49
CA ALA A 19 11.64 14.95 -20.62
C ALA A 19 12.70 15.58 -19.71
N ILE A 20 13.52 16.50 -20.23
CA ILE A 20 14.54 17.19 -19.43
C ILE A 20 13.88 18.09 -18.37
N GLU A 21 12.83 18.80 -18.75
CA GLU A 21 12.07 19.63 -17.82
C GLU A 21 11.40 18.77 -16.74
N ALA A 22 10.85 17.62 -17.12
CA ALA A 22 10.27 16.63 -16.20
C ALA A 22 11.31 16.08 -15.21
N CYS A 23 12.54 15.77 -15.64
CA CYS A 23 13.62 15.36 -14.74
C CYS A 23 13.83 16.38 -13.60
N VAL A 24 13.81 17.67 -13.91
CA VAL A 24 13.98 18.73 -12.89
C VAL A 24 12.73 18.90 -12.03
N LYS A 25 11.57 19.04 -12.67
CA LYS A 25 10.29 19.29 -11.97
C LYS A 25 9.89 18.14 -11.05
N LEU A 26 9.92 16.91 -11.60
CA LEU A 26 9.45 15.73 -10.86
C LEU A 26 10.41 15.37 -9.74
N THR A 27 11.71 15.39 -9.97
CA THR A 27 12.67 15.11 -8.88
C THR A 27 12.66 16.21 -7.82
N ASN A 28 12.47 17.48 -8.19
CA ASN A 28 12.37 18.56 -7.20
C ASN A 28 11.11 18.42 -6.33
N ARG A 29 10.02 17.93 -6.91
CA ARG A 29 8.74 17.74 -6.23
C ARG A 29 8.69 16.47 -5.37
N TYR A 30 9.27 15.37 -5.85
CA TYR A 30 9.06 14.03 -5.27
C TYR A 30 10.29 13.45 -4.57
N MET A 31 11.51 13.96 -4.82
CA MET A 31 12.74 13.54 -4.16
C MET A 31 13.22 14.62 -3.20
N THR A 32 12.98 14.41 -1.91
CA THR A 32 13.33 15.39 -0.85
C THR A 32 14.65 15.10 -0.16
N ASP A 33 15.24 13.93 -0.37
CA ASP A 33 16.46 13.43 0.27
C ASP A 33 17.74 13.85 -0.47
N ARG A 34 17.63 14.42 -1.68
CA ARG A 34 18.74 14.86 -2.53
C ARG A 34 18.54 16.27 -3.04
N PHE A 35 19.62 16.90 -3.50
CA PHE A 35 19.62 18.28 -4.01
C PHE A 35 19.75 18.33 -5.53
N LEU A 36 19.27 19.42 -6.11
CA LEU A 36 19.54 19.74 -7.51
C LEU A 36 20.99 20.26 -7.62
N PRO A 37 21.73 19.95 -8.69
CA PRO A 37 21.27 19.27 -9.93
C PRO A 37 21.30 17.73 -9.87
N ASP A 38 21.98 17.12 -8.89
CA ASP A 38 22.33 15.70 -8.86
C ASP A 38 21.12 14.78 -9.06
N LYS A 39 20.03 15.00 -8.29
CA LYS A 39 18.81 14.17 -8.43
C LYS A 39 18.16 14.21 -9.80
N ALA A 40 18.26 15.34 -10.51
CA ALA A 40 17.74 15.47 -11.87
C ALA A 40 18.64 14.77 -12.89
N ILE A 41 19.95 14.75 -12.65
CA ILE A 41 20.92 14.03 -13.45
C ILE A 41 20.75 12.52 -13.28
N ASP A 42 20.58 12.05 -12.04
CA ASP A 42 20.31 10.63 -11.75
C ASP A 42 19.03 10.15 -12.47
N ALA A 43 17.95 10.95 -12.43
CA ALA A 43 16.72 10.61 -13.13
C ALA A 43 16.87 10.61 -14.66
N LEU A 44 17.71 11.51 -15.20
CA LEU A 44 18.02 11.55 -16.64
C LEU A 44 18.77 10.29 -17.05
N ASP A 45 19.81 9.93 -16.30
CA ASP A 45 20.67 8.76 -16.53
C ASP A 45 19.85 7.47 -16.50
N GLU A 46 19.08 7.27 -15.44
CA GLU A 46 18.23 6.09 -15.26
C GLU A 46 17.14 5.99 -16.32
N ALA A 47 16.53 7.13 -16.74
CA ALA A 47 15.52 7.14 -17.79
C ALA A 47 16.11 6.73 -19.16
N GLY A 48 17.30 7.21 -19.49
CA GLY A 48 18.01 6.82 -20.70
C GLY A 48 18.38 5.34 -20.71
N SER A 49 18.98 4.86 -19.62
CA SER A 49 19.35 3.46 -19.44
C SER A 49 18.14 2.53 -19.57
N ARG A 50 17.05 2.85 -18.89
CA ARG A 50 15.84 2.02 -18.89
C ARG A 50 15.16 1.96 -20.27
N VAL A 51 15.01 3.11 -20.94
CA VAL A 51 14.42 3.15 -22.28
C VAL A 51 15.30 2.37 -23.26
N HIS A 52 16.61 2.47 -23.15
CA HIS A 52 17.53 1.68 -23.94
C HIS A 52 17.32 0.16 -23.71
N ILE A 53 17.37 -0.30 -22.46
CA ILE A 53 17.23 -1.72 -22.11
C ILE A 53 15.85 -2.29 -22.50
N THR A 54 14.78 -1.52 -22.29
CA THR A 54 13.41 -1.98 -22.60
C THR A 54 13.16 -2.09 -24.11
N ASN A 55 13.86 -1.30 -24.92
CA ASN A 55 13.68 -1.26 -26.38
C ASN A 55 14.82 -1.98 -27.14
N ILE A 56 15.63 -2.79 -26.47
CA ILE A 56 16.58 -3.69 -27.14
C ILE A 56 15.76 -4.81 -27.80
N ASP A 57 15.47 -4.65 -29.08
CA ASP A 57 14.84 -5.71 -29.88
C ASP A 57 15.96 -6.47 -30.62
N VAL A 58 16.28 -7.66 -30.12
CA VAL A 58 17.28 -8.53 -30.77
C VAL A 58 16.62 -9.18 -32.00
N PRO A 59 17.16 -8.99 -33.22
CA PRO A 59 16.61 -9.61 -34.40
C PRO A 59 16.47 -11.13 -34.26
N LYS A 60 15.35 -11.68 -34.68
CA LYS A 60 15.09 -13.14 -34.66
C LYS A 60 16.19 -13.95 -35.32
N GLN A 61 16.87 -13.37 -36.32
CA GLN A 61 17.98 -13.99 -37.00
C GLN A 61 19.17 -14.26 -36.06
N ILE A 62 19.50 -13.32 -35.18
CA ILE A 62 20.58 -13.48 -34.20
C ILE A 62 20.23 -14.59 -33.20
N LEU A 63 19.00 -14.57 -32.66
CA LEU A 63 18.52 -15.60 -31.72
C LEU A 63 18.52 -16.99 -32.35
N GLU A 64 18.18 -17.09 -33.62
CA GLU A 64 18.20 -18.36 -34.34
C GLU A 64 19.65 -18.86 -34.60
N LEU A 65 20.56 -17.99 -34.96
CA LEU A 65 21.99 -18.34 -35.12
C LEU A 65 22.63 -18.73 -33.78
N GLU A 66 22.30 -18.08 -32.68
CA GLU A 66 22.75 -18.45 -31.35
C GLU A 66 22.24 -19.85 -30.95
N ARG A 67 20.94 -20.15 -31.21
CA ARG A 67 20.37 -21.47 -30.98
C ARG A 67 21.06 -22.55 -31.78
N GLN A 68 21.30 -22.30 -33.07
CA GLN A 68 22.00 -23.24 -33.95
C GLN A 68 23.44 -23.47 -33.49
N LEU A 69 24.14 -22.42 -33.05
CA LEU A 69 25.48 -22.49 -32.50
C LEU A 69 25.54 -23.41 -31.24
N GLU A 70 24.55 -23.25 -30.37
CA GLU A 70 24.46 -24.07 -29.15
C GLU A 70 24.16 -25.56 -29.47
N GLU A 71 23.22 -25.82 -30.39
CA GLU A 71 22.94 -27.18 -30.89
C GLU A 71 24.18 -27.85 -31.52
N VAL A 72 24.94 -27.10 -32.33
CA VAL A 72 26.16 -27.63 -32.95
C VAL A 72 27.25 -27.92 -31.91
N ARG A 73 27.40 -27.05 -30.90
CA ARG A 73 28.32 -27.22 -29.78
C ARG A 73 27.97 -28.45 -28.93
N GLU A 74 26.72 -28.67 -28.63
CA GLU A 74 26.25 -29.84 -27.89
C GLU A 74 26.48 -31.13 -28.67
N ASN A 75 26.14 -31.12 -29.97
CA ASN A 75 26.38 -32.25 -30.84
C ASN A 75 27.85 -32.56 -30.98
N LYS A 76 28.72 -31.57 -31.16
CA LYS A 76 30.17 -31.70 -31.21
C LYS A 76 30.69 -32.38 -29.92
N ASN A 77 30.25 -31.91 -28.76
CA ASN A 77 30.67 -32.47 -27.47
C ASN A 77 30.19 -33.92 -27.32
N SER A 78 28.99 -34.28 -27.81
CA SER A 78 28.51 -35.65 -27.76
C SER A 78 29.28 -36.61 -28.68
N VAL A 79 29.64 -36.12 -29.86
CA VAL A 79 30.40 -36.89 -30.87
C VAL A 79 31.84 -37.08 -30.44
N VAL A 80 32.47 -36.07 -29.80
CA VAL A 80 33.81 -36.19 -29.21
C VAL A 80 33.84 -37.24 -28.10
N LYS A 81 32.82 -37.24 -27.22
CA LYS A 81 32.69 -38.30 -26.18
C LYS A 81 32.59 -39.73 -26.79
N LYS A 82 32.03 -39.85 -27.98
CA LYS A 82 31.92 -41.12 -28.72
C LYS A 82 33.15 -41.44 -29.59
N GLN A 83 34.22 -40.64 -29.50
CA GLN A 83 35.50 -40.81 -30.22
C GLN A 83 35.38 -40.78 -31.77
N LYS A 84 34.34 -40.14 -32.30
CA LYS A 84 34.11 -40.00 -33.76
C LYS A 84 34.74 -38.72 -34.29
N TYR A 85 36.04 -38.69 -34.45
CA TYR A 85 36.83 -37.49 -34.76
C TYR A 85 36.56 -36.86 -36.12
N GLU A 86 36.19 -37.65 -37.15
CA GLU A 86 35.83 -37.11 -38.48
C GLU A 86 34.52 -36.35 -38.48
N GLU A 87 33.52 -36.84 -37.74
CA GLU A 87 32.24 -36.14 -37.57
C GLU A 87 32.41 -34.86 -36.72
N ALA A 88 33.27 -34.92 -35.68
CA ALA A 88 33.61 -33.76 -34.88
C ALA A 88 34.37 -32.67 -35.66
N ALA A 89 35.18 -33.03 -36.64
CA ALA A 89 35.83 -32.06 -37.53
C ALA A 89 34.87 -31.30 -38.41
N LYS A 90 33.85 -31.98 -38.97
CA LYS A 90 32.78 -31.32 -39.74
C LYS A 90 31.95 -30.35 -38.88
N LEU A 91 31.54 -30.80 -37.70
CA LEU A 91 30.80 -29.95 -36.78
C LEU A 91 31.61 -28.72 -36.33
N ARG A 92 32.92 -28.82 -36.22
CA ARG A 92 33.80 -27.66 -35.96
C ARG A 92 33.84 -26.68 -37.11
N ASP A 93 33.80 -27.15 -38.34
CA ASP A 93 33.77 -26.26 -39.52
C ASP A 93 32.41 -25.56 -39.64
N ASP A 94 31.32 -26.27 -39.29
CA ASP A 94 29.97 -25.66 -39.24
C ASP A 94 29.86 -24.66 -38.08
N GLU A 95 30.41 -24.97 -36.87
CA GLU A 95 30.51 -24.02 -35.78
C GLU A 95 31.20 -22.71 -36.21
N LYS A 96 32.33 -22.79 -36.89
CA LYS A 96 33.06 -21.63 -37.36
C LYS A 96 32.29 -20.81 -38.41
N LYS A 97 31.44 -21.44 -39.25
CA LYS A 97 30.61 -20.74 -40.22
C LYS A 97 29.51 -19.95 -39.49
N ILE A 98 28.81 -20.63 -38.58
CA ILE A 98 27.75 -19.99 -37.80
C ILE A 98 28.30 -18.83 -36.93
N GLU A 99 29.47 -19.00 -36.31
CA GLU A 99 30.17 -17.96 -35.55
C GLU A 99 30.49 -16.72 -36.44
N LYS A 100 30.90 -16.92 -37.68
CA LYS A 100 31.13 -15.80 -38.61
C LYS A 100 29.86 -15.12 -39.03
N GLU A 101 28.81 -15.87 -39.35
CA GLU A 101 27.50 -15.33 -39.69
C GLU A 101 26.88 -14.56 -38.51
N LEU A 102 27.02 -15.09 -37.30
CA LEU A 102 26.59 -14.43 -36.07
C LEU A 102 27.33 -13.10 -35.84
N ALA A 103 28.67 -13.09 -36.01
CA ALA A 103 29.47 -11.89 -35.85
C ALA A 103 29.07 -10.80 -36.85
N ILE A 104 28.83 -11.14 -38.14
CA ILE A 104 28.36 -10.22 -39.16
C ILE A 104 26.97 -9.69 -38.84
N ALA A 105 26.07 -10.55 -38.38
CA ALA A 105 24.70 -10.17 -38.01
C ALA A 105 24.70 -9.24 -36.78
N GLN A 106 25.54 -9.51 -35.78
CA GLN A 106 25.72 -8.67 -34.59
C GLN A 106 26.32 -7.30 -34.96
N GLU A 107 27.35 -7.23 -35.79
CA GLU A 107 27.95 -5.99 -36.23
C GLU A 107 26.93 -5.10 -36.99
N LYS A 108 26.16 -5.72 -37.89
CA LYS A 108 25.09 -5.01 -38.59
C LYS A 108 23.99 -4.51 -37.67
N TRP A 109 23.59 -5.32 -36.71
CA TRP A 109 22.60 -4.94 -35.69
C TRP A 109 23.11 -3.79 -34.80
N GLU A 110 24.37 -3.81 -34.37
CA GLU A 110 24.99 -2.71 -33.65
C GLU A 110 25.02 -1.39 -34.43
N GLU A 111 25.34 -1.46 -35.75
CA GLU A 111 25.30 -0.27 -36.63
C GLU A 111 23.86 0.26 -36.78
N ASP A 112 22.88 -0.63 -37.01
CA ASP A 112 21.47 -0.26 -37.15
C ASP A 112 20.93 0.31 -35.81
N SER A 113 21.33 -0.26 -34.68
CA SER A 113 20.96 0.21 -33.36
C SER A 113 21.53 1.61 -33.06
N LYS A 114 22.78 1.89 -33.46
CA LYS A 114 23.39 3.24 -33.30
C LYS A 114 22.67 4.32 -34.14
N ASN A 115 22.08 3.92 -35.25
CA ASN A 115 21.36 4.85 -36.13
C ASN A 115 19.91 5.08 -35.70
N ASN A 116 19.30 4.13 -35.00
CA ASN A 116 17.92 4.18 -34.51
C ASN A 116 17.86 4.52 -33.01
N LYS A 117 18.12 5.79 -32.68
CA LYS A 117 18.02 6.26 -31.28
C LYS A 117 16.56 6.31 -30.82
N VAL A 118 16.26 5.68 -29.67
CA VAL A 118 14.93 5.68 -29.09
C VAL A 118 14.67 7.01 -28.35
N VAL A 119 13.44 7.52 -28.44
CA VAL A 119 13.08 8.80 -27.82
C VAL A 119 12.63 8.59 -26.39
N VAL A 120 13.24 9.30 -25.45
CA VAL A 120 12.84 9.38 -24.04
C VAL A 120 11.84 10.51 -23.88
N THR A 121 10.63 10.17 -23.43
CA THR A 121 9.52 11.09 -23.22
C THR A 121 9.37 11.48 -21.75
N GLU A 122 8.50 12.46 -21.47
CA GLU A 122 8.11 12.83 -20.11
C GLU A 122 7.56 11.62 -19.30
N ASP A 123 6.77 10.75 -19.95
CA ASP A 123 6.21 9.56 -19.33
C ASP A 123 7.28 8.58 -18.85
N ASN A 124 8.35 8.40 -19.65
CA ASN A 124 9.46 7.54 -19.26
C ASN A 124 10.20 8.08 -18.01
N VAL A 125 10.39 9.40 -17.95
CA VAL A 125 10.98 10.07 -16.78
C VAL A 125 10.08 9.92 -15.57
N ALA A 126 8.77 10.08 -15.74
CA ALA A 126 7.81 9.92 -14.66
C ALA A 126 7.76 8.47 -14.13
N ASP A 127 7.90 7.45 -15.01
CA ASP A 127 8.05 6.03 -14.59
C ASP A 127 9.30 5.82 -13.74
N VAL A 128 10.42 6.42 -14.13
CA VAL A 128 11.67 6.32 -13.38
C VAL A 128 11.58 7.00 -12.03
N VAL A 129 11.07 8.22 -11.97
CA VAL A 129 10.87 8.94 -10.71
C VAL A 129 9.88 8.18 -9.80
N SER A 130 8.86 7.55 -10.39
CA SER A 130 7.92 6.68 -9.69
C SER A 130 8.63 5.49 -9.03
N MET A 131 9.54 4.84 -9.74
CA MET A 131 10.33 3.74 -9.19
C MET A 131 11.30 4.19 -8.09
N MET A 132 12.01 5.31 -8.32
CA MET A 132 12.99 5.83 -7.36
C MET A 132 12.36 6.28 -6.05
N THR A 133 11.12 6.78 -6.10
CA THR A 133 10.41 7.36 -4.96
C THR A 133 9.34 6.45 -4.37
N GLY A 134 8.91 5.43 -5.12
CA GLY A 134 7.75 4.60 -4.78
C GLY A 134 6.40 5.30 -4.99
N ILE A 135 6.38 6.45 -5.70
CA ILE A 135 5.19 7.26 -5.93
C ILE A 135 4.73 7.06 -7.37
N PRO A 136 3.46 6.74 -7.64
CA PRO A 136 2.96 6.53 -9.00
C PRO A 136 2.82 7.87 -9.75
N VAL A 137 3.94 8.48 -10.15
CA VAL A 137 4.00 9.81 -10.79
C VAL A 137 3.24 9.86 -12.11
N ASN A 138 3.27 8.80 -12.92
CA ASN A 138 2.60 8.72 -14.23
C ASN A 138 1.07 8.77 -14.18
N ARG A 139 0.47 8.37 -13.05
CA ARG A 139 -0.98 8.35 -12.91
C ARG A 139 -1.54 9.68 -12.41
N ILE A 140 -0.66 10.64 -12.09
CA ILE A 140 -1.02 11.85 -11.34
C ILE A 140 -1.72 12.91 -12.22
N ALA A 141 -1.47 12.99 -13.52
CA ALA A 141 -1.92 14.15 -14.30
C ALA A 141 -3.36 14.08 -14.87
N GLN A 142 -3.86 12.92 -15.29
CA GLN A 142 -5.23 12.82 -15.86
C GLN A 142 -6.14 11.78 -15.19
N THR A 143 -5.57 10.66 -14.70
CA THR A 143 -6.32 9.61 -14.01
C THR A 143 -6.58 9.95 -12.53
N GLU A 144 -5.77 10.79 -11.91
CA GLU A 144 -5.93 11.19 -10.49
C GLU A 144 -7.23 11.93 -10.23
N SER A 145 -7.62 12.84 -11.10
CA SER A 145 -8.87 13.57 -10.92
C SER A 145 -10.08 12.63 -10.92
N ASN A 146 -10.09 11.62 -11.81
CA ASN A 146 -11.15 10.62 -11.88
C ASN A 146 -11.07 9.61 -10.71
N LYS A 147 -9.86 9.21 -10.28
CA LYS A 147 -9.68 8.37 -9.09
C LYS A 147 -10.10 9.10 -7.83
N LEU A 148 -9.72 10.37 -7.67
CA LEU A 148 -10.10 11.19 -6.52
C LEU A 148 -11.60 11.48 -6.48
N ALA A 149 -12.26 11.63 -7.62
CA ALA A 149 -13.72 11.76 -7.69
C ALA A 149 -14.44 10.48 -7.22
N LYS A 150 -13.89 9.30 -7.57
CA LYS A 150 -14.42 7.98 -7.20
C LYS A 150 -13.89 7.46 -5.85
N LEU A 151 -12.97 8.18 -5.21
CA LEU A 151 -12.36 7.78 -3.95
C LEU A 151 -13.39 7.43 -2.86
N PRO A 152 -14.47 8.21 -2.63
CA PRO A 152 -15.49 7.84 -1.65
C PRO A 152 -16.11 6.47 -1.92
N GLU A 153 -16.45 6.17 -3.17
CA GLU A 153 -17.08 4.91 -3.57
C GLU A 153 -16.15 3.72 -3.37
N LEU A 154 -14.88 3.87 -3.76
CA LEU A 154 -13.84 2.84 -3.59
C LEU A 154 -13.59 2.50 -2.12
N ILE A 155 -13.63 3.51 -1.24
CA ILE A 155 -13.42 3.32 0.19
C ILE A 155 -14.68 2.73 0.85
N LYS A 156 -15.89 3.21 0.51
CA LYS A 156 -17.16 2.71 1.05
C LYS A 156 -17.34 1.21 0.82
N GLY A 157 -16.89 0.69 -0.33
CA GLY A 157 -16.91 -0.75 -0.62
C GLY A 157 -15.96 -1.59 0.26
N LYS A 158 -15.00 -0.97 0.96
CA LYS A 158 -13.97 -1.65 1.79
C LYS A 158 -14.06 -1.34 3.28
N VAL A 159 -14.73 -0.25 3.63
CA VAL A 159 -14.96 0.21 5.02
C VAL A 159 -16.44 0.41 5.22
N ILE A 160 -17.07 -0.56 5.87
CA ILE A 160 -18.53 -0.65 6.04
C ILE A 160 -18.98 0.20 7.23
N GLY A 161 -20.17 0.81 7.14
CA GLY A 161 -20.85 1.52 8.21
C GLY A 161 -20.28 2.91 8.54
N GLN A 162 -19.32 3.43 7.72
CA GLN A 162 -18.61 4.68 8.01
C GLN A 162 -18.69 5.71 6.87
N ASP A 163 -19.79 5.77 6.16
CA ASP A 163 -19.97 6.60 4.96
C ASP A 163 -19.68 8.09 5.21
N ASN A 164 -20.14 8.63 6.32
CA ASN A 164 -19.91 10.03 6.67
C ASN A 164 -18.41 10.33 6.92
N ALA A 165 -17.71 9.41 7.59
CA ALA A 165 -16.27 9.51 7.81
C ALA A 165 -15.51 9.52 6.48
N VAL A 166 -15.87 8.62 5.57
CA VAL A 166 -15.26 8.49 4.24
C VAL A 166 -15.47 9.76 3.41
N GLU A 167 -16.68 10.31 3.40
CA GLU A 167 -16.98 11.54 2.64
C GLU A 167 -16.20 12.76 3.14
N LYS A 168 -16.07 12.93 4.45
CA LYS A 168 -15.31 14.03 5.05
C LYS A 168 -13.83 13.96 4.67
N ILE A 169 -13.23 12.77 4.79
CA ILE A 169 -11.83 12.56 4.44
C ILE A 169 -11.61 12.81 2.95
N ALA A 170 -12.45 12.23 2.09
CA ALA A 170 -12.32 12.40 0.66
C ALA A 170 -12.42 13.87 0.24
N LYS A 171 -13.36 14.63 0.79
CA LYS A 171 -13.51 16.09 0.56
C LYS A 171 -12.26 16.86 0.99
N ALA A 172 -11.66 16.52 2.14
CA ALA A 172 -10.45 17.18 2.62
C ALA A 172 -9.24 16.90 1.70
N ILE A 173 -9.08 15.65 1.25
CA ILE A 173 -8.05 15.26 0.30
C ILE A 173 -8.25 15.94 -1.06
N GLN A 174 -9.47 15.95 -1.58
CA GLN A 174 -9.82 16.62 -2.84
C GLN A 174 -9.51 18.12 -2.76
N ARG A 175 -9.84 18.80 -1.66
CA ARG A 175 -9.52 20.22 -1.42
C ARG A 175 -8.00 20.49 -1.44
N ASN A 176 -7.19 19.61 -0.83
CA ASN A 176 -5.74 19.73 -0.87
C ASN A 176 -5.20 19.54 -2.29
N ARG A 177 -5.65 18.51 -2.98
CA ARG A 177 -5.20 18.21 -4.36
C ARG A 177 -5.64 19.28 -5.38
N ALA A 178 -6.74 19.97 -5.13
CA ALA A 178 -7.17 21.13 -5.93
C ALA A 178 -6.29 22.39 -5.68
N GLY A 179 -5.27 22.31 -4.80
CA GLY A 179 -4.38 23.43 -4.49
C GLY A 179 -5.02 24.52 -3.60
N LEU A 180 -6.15 24.22 -2.96
CA LEU A 180 -6.88 25.19 -2.12
C LEU A 180 -6.39 25.20 -0.65
N LYS A 181 -5.48 24.30 -0.29
CA LYS A 181 -4.84 24.20 1.05
C LYS A 181 -3.43 24.78 1.00
N ASP A 182 -2.96 25.26 2.15
CA ASP A 182 -1.58 25.74 2.34
C ASP A 182 -0.59 24.62 1.95
N PRO A 183 0.33 24.89 1.00
CA PRO A 183 1.28 23.90 0.50
C PRO A 183 2.33 23.47 1.55
N ASN A 184 2.47 24.24 2.64
CA ASN A 184 3.40 23.92 3.72
C ASN A 184 2.82 22.93 4.74
N LYS A 185 1.54 22.59 4.65
CA LYS A 185 0.87 21.68 5.60
C LYS A 185 0.75 20.28 5.02
N PRO A 186 0.60 19.23 5.87
CA PRO A 186 0.28 17.88 5.42
C PRO A 186 -0.97 17.83 4.53
N ILE A 187 -1.10 16.81 3.67
CA ILE A 187 -2.27 16.61 2.80
C ILE A 187 -3.57 16.67 3.61
N GLY A 188 -3.57 15.99 4.76
CA GLY A 188 -4.69 15.99 5.71
C GLY A 188 -4.22 15.60 7.11
N SER A 189 -4.90 16.16 8.11
CA SER A 189 -4.68 15.85 9.53
C SER A 189 -6.02 15.59 10.19
N PHE A 190 -6.22 14.37 10.72
CA PHE A 190 -7.51 13.93 11.23
C PHE A 190 -7.41 13.28 12.60
N ILE A 191 -8.39 13.52 13.46
CA ILE A 191 -8.61 12.72 14.67
C ILE A 191 -9.81 11.80 14.43
N PHE A 192 -9.59 10.48 14.55
CA PHE A 192 -10.62 9.46 14.44
C PHE A 192 -11.12 9.06 15.83
N LEU A 193 -12.34 9.43 16.14
CA LEU A 193 -12.98 9.11 17.41
C LEU A 193 -13.96 7.96 17.26
N GLY A 194 -14.01 7.10 18.27
CA GLY A 194 -15.00 6.01 18.31
C GLY A 194 -14.51 4.83 19.13
N SER A 195 -15.40 3.89 19.39
CA SER A 195 -15.08 2.67 20.14
C SER A 195 -14.05 1.80 19.40
N THR A 196 -13.48 0.84 20.10
CA THR A 196 -12.57 -0.14 19.50
C THR A 196 -13.33 -1.02 18.49
N GLY A 197 -12.68 -1.37 17.38
CA GLY A 197 -13.25 -2.33 16.41
C GLY A 197 -14.26 -1.76 15.42
N VAL A 198 -14.46 -0.43 15.34
CA VAL A 198 -15.39 0.23 14.39
C VAL A 198 -14.76 0.54 13.03
N GLY A 199 -13.50 0.17 12.78
CA GLY A 199 -12.86 0.34 11.48
C GLY A 199 -11.88 1.50 11.35
N LYS A 200 -11.50 2.22 12.44
CA LYS A 200 -10.55 3.36 12.39
C LYS A 200 -9.22 3.01 11.69
N THR A 201 -8.56 1.96 12.16
CA THR A 201 -7.29 1.48 11.58
C THR A 201 -7.49 0.89 10.17
N GLN A 202 -8.64 0.29 9.89
CA GLN A 202 -8.97 -0.26 8.58
C GLN A 202 -9.09 0.87 7.54
N LEU A 203 -9.75 1.98 7.89
CA LEU A 203 -9.85 3.14 7.01
C LEU A 203 -8.48 3.72 6.67
N ALA A 204 -7.56 3.82 7.65
CA ALA A 204 -6.19 4.25 7.39
C ALA A 204 -5.43 3.32 6.42
N LYS A 205 -5.61 1.99 6.54
CA LYS A 205 -5.03 1.00 5.61
C LYS A 205 -5.59 1.14 4.20
N VAL A 206 -6.90 1.27 4.09
CA VAL A 206 -7.57 1.44 2.79
C VAL A 206 -7.14 2.75 2.13
N LEU A 207 -7.04 3.85 2.90
CA LEU A 207 -6.53 5.12 2.39
C LEU A 207 -5.10 5.00 1.85
N ALA A 208 -4.20 4.32 2.58
CA ALA A 208 -2.83 4.11 2.11
C ALA A 208 -2.81 3.34 0.78
N LYS A 209 -3.62 2.29 0.67
CA LYS A 209 -3.72 1.47 -0.54
C LYS A 209 -4.30 2.23 -1.73
N GLU A 210 -5.38 3.00 -1.53
CA GLU A 210 -6.09 3.70 -2.61
C GLU A 210 -5.35 4.95 -3.09
N LEU A 211 -4.65 5.66 -2.19
CA LEU A 211 -3.96 6.90 -2.52
C LEU A 211 -2.52 6.70 -2.97
N PHE A 212 -1.84 5.70 -2.41
CA PHE A 212 -0.41 5.47 -2.64
C PHE A 212 -0.13 4.09 -3.26
N ASP A 213 -1.18 3.38 -3.72
CA ASP A 213 -1.13 2.07 -4.39
C ASP A 213 -0.37 0.97 -3.60
N SER A 214 -0.10 1.17 -2.30
CA SER A 214 0.61 0.22 -1.44
C SER A 214 0.08 0.22 0.00
N GLU A 215 -0.12 -0.96 0.55
CA GLU A 215 -0.42 -1.10 1.99
C GLU A 215 0.79 -0.74 2.87
N ASP A 216 2.01 -0.87 2.34
CA ASP A 216 3.25 -0.49 3.00
C ASP A 216 3.45 1.02 3.12
N ALA A 217 2.62 1.82 2.44
CA ALA A 217 2.57 3.27 2.63
C ALA A 217 1.89 3.67 3.95
N LEU A 218 1.43 2.71 4.77
CA LEU A 218 0.95 2.96 6.12
C LEU A 218 2.09 2.88 7.15
N ILE A 219 2.42 4.00 7.76
CA ILE A 219 3.33 4.11 8.91
C ILE A 219 2.48 4.11 10.18
N ARG A 220 2.40 2.97 10.86
CA ARG A 220 1.66 2.85 12.13
C ARG A 220 2.61 2.95 13.31
N ILE A 221 2.21 3.77 14.30
CA ILE A 221 2.89 3.95 15.58
C ILE A 221 1.84 3.90 16.69
N ASP A 222 2.02 3.02 17.65
CA ASP A 222 1.16 2.88 18.82
C ASP A 222 1.64 3.83 19.92
N MET A 223 0.83 4.81 20.27
CA MET A 223 1.19 5.83 21.26
C MET A 223 1.21 5.30 22.69
N SER A 224 0.68 4.12 22.94
CA SER A 224 0.83 3.46 24.23
C SER A 224 2.29 3.11 24.60
N GLU A 225 3.17 3.00 23.59
CA GLU A 225 4.60 2.81 23.79
C GLU A 225 5.35 4.12 24.12
N TYR A 226 4.68 5.28 23.99
CA TYR A 226 5.26 6.62 24.10
C TYR A 226 4.62 7.45 25.23
N MET A 227 4.27 6.80 26.33
CA MET A 227 3.68 7.41 27.52
C MET A 227 4.73 8.18 28.36
N GLU A 228 5.99 7.77 28.28
CA GLU A 228 7.08 8.34 29.08
C GLU A 228 7.86 9.40 28.29
N LYS A 229 8.40 10.39 29.00
CA LYS A 229 9.17 11.49 28.41
C LYS A 229 10.35 11.02 27.56
N PHE A 230 11.07 9.99 27.98
CA PHE A 230 12.21 9.45 27.24
C PHE A 230 11.82 8.71 25.96
N ALA A 231 10.56 8.29 25.84
CA ALA A 231 10.10 7.59 24.66
C ALA A 231 10.04 8.47 23.41
N ILE A 232 9.99 9.80 23.55
CA ILE A 232 9.97 10.75 22.44
C ILE A 232 11.26 10.69 21.63
N SER A 233 12.40 10.48 22.29
CA SER A 233 13.68 10.31 21.60
C SER A 233 13.69 9.11 20.66
N ARG A 234 12.85 8.10 20.87
CA ARG A 234 12.66 7.00 19.93
C ARG A 234 11.88 7.41 18.68
N LEU A 235 11.03 8.44 18.77
CA LEU A 235 10.28 8.95 17.61
C LEU A 235 11.14 9.83 16.70
N VAL A 236 11.93 10.71 17.30
CA VAL A 236 12.68 11.77 16.59
C VAL A 236 14.17 11.44 16.45
N GLY A 237 14.68 10.55 17.30
CA GLY A 237 16.08 10.18 17.45
C GLY A 237 16.65 10.62 18.78
N ALA A 238 17.65 9.87 19.27
CA ALA A 238 18.34 10.16 20.52
C ALA A 238 19.30 11.37 20.35
N PRO A 239 19.49 12.20 21.38
CA PRO A 239 20.50 13.25 21.34
C PRO A 239 21.93 12.70 21.18
N PRO A 240 22.90 13.51 20.70
CA PRO A 240 24.29 13.09 20.58
C PRO A 240 24.84 12.56 21.91
N GLY A 241 25.52 11.41 21.85
CA GLY A 241 26.12 10.75 23.02
C GLY A 241 25.21 9.75 23.75
N TYR A 242 23.95 9.58 23.34
CA TYR A 242 23.07 8.56 23.87
C TYR A 242 23.01 7.32 22.96
N VAL A 243 22.71 6.16 23.55
CA VAL A 243 22.52 4.90 22.80
C VAL A 243 21.36 5.05 21.82
N GLY A 244 21.55 4.63 20.56
CA GLY A 244 20.57 4.75 19.50
C GLY A 244 20.62 6.06 18.69
N TYR A 245 21.63 6.94 18.91
CA TYR A 245 21.79 8.16 18.15
C TYR A 245 21.94 7.92 16.62
N GLU A 246 22.72 6.91 16.24
CA GLU A 246 22.96 6.57 14.82
C GLU A 246 21.74 5.92 14.13
N GLU A 247 20.85 5.30 14.88
CA GLU A 247 19.68 4.62 14.34
C GLU A 247 18.61 5.59 13.84
N GLY A 248 18.65 6.85 14.29
CA GLY A 248 17.62 7.85 13.99
C GLY A 248 16.29 7.58 14.70
N GLY A 249 15.28 8.43 14.47
CA GLY A 249 13.97 8.28 15.08
C GLY A 249 13.05 7.35 14.27
N GLN A 250 12.25 6.55 14.96
CA GLN A 250 11.33 5.60 14.31
C GLN A 250 10.31 6.27 13.38
N LEU A 251 9.77 7.43 13.78
CA LEU A 251 8.85 8.20 12.96
C LEU A 251 9.60 8.90 11.82
N THR A 252 10.65 9.62 12.16
CA THR A 252 11.42 10.45 11.22
C THR A 252 12.07 9.60 10.13
N GLU A 253 12.69 8.47 10.45
CA GLU A 253 13.30 7.58 9.45
C GLU A 253 12.26 6.89 8.56
N LYS A 254 11.11 6.46 9.11
CA LYS A 254 10.05 5.86 8.30
C LYS A 254 9.47 6.86 7.30
N VAL A 255 9.20 8.10 7.73
CA VAL A 255 8.67 9.15 6.83
C VAL A 255 9.73 9.59 5.82
N ARG A 256 11.00 9.71 6.23
CA ARG A 256 12.10 10.04 5.32
C ARG A 256 12.21 9.03 4.17
N ARG A 257 12.04 7.74 4.48
CA ARG A 257 12.07 6.66 3.48
C ARG A 257 10.79 6.58 2.65
N LYS A 258 9.64 6.98 3.23
CA LYS A 258 8.34 6.94 2.57
C LYS A 258 7.63 8.29 2.76
N PRO A 259 8.04 9.34 2.02
CA PRO A 259 7.48 10.69 2.18
C PRO A 259 6.01 10.79 1.76
N TYR A 260 5.54 9.86 0.94
CA TYR A 260 4.13 9.72 0.55
C TYR A 260 3.52 8.56 1.31
N SER A 261 2.94 8.86 2.46
CA SER A 261 2.43 7.82 3.37
C SER A 261 1.27 8.33 4.21
N VAL A 262 0.52 7.38 4.74
CA VAL A 262 -0.44 7.63 5.82
C VAL A 262 0.27 7.34 7.14
N VAL A 263 0.42 8.36 7.96
CA VAL A 263 0.99 8.26 9.31
C VAL A 263 -0.17 8.07 10.28
N LEU A 264 -0.26 6.89 10.86
CA LEU A 264 -1.28 6.52 11.84
C LEU A 264 -0.67 6.51 13.25
N LEU A 265 -1.07 7.47 14.08
CA LEU A 265 -0.76 7.53 15.51
C LEU A 265 -1.94 6.91 16.28
N ASP A 266 -1.78 5.67 16.71
CA ASP A 266 -2.86 4.91 17.35
C ASP A 266 -2.90 5.23 18.85
N GLU A 267 -4.10 5.40 19.43
CA GLU A 267 -4.34 5.72 20.85
C GLU A 267 -3.61 6.99 21.34
N ILE A 268 -3.76 8.08 20.56
CA ILE A 268 -3.04 9.34 20.78
C ILE A 268 -3.23 9.95 22.17
N GLU A 269 -4.36 9.68 22.85
CA GLU A 269 -4.64 10.12 24.21
C GLU A 269 -3.68 9.53 25.27
N LYS A 270 -2.95 8.48 24.92
CA LYS A 270 -1.96 7.87 25.81
C LYS A 270 -0.57 8.49 25.69
N ALA A 271 -0.33 9.27 24.65
CA ALA A 271 0.95 9.87 24.38
C ALA A 271 1.36 10.89 25.46
N HIS A 272 2.68 10.97 25.72
CA HIS A 272 3.21 12.03 26.57
C HIS A 272 2.91 13.42 25.99
N PRO A 273 2.65 14.46 26.79
CA PRO A 273 2.36 15.82 26.31
C PRO A 273 3.36 16.39 25.30
N ASP A 274 4.63 16.06 25.42
CA ASP A 274 5.66 16.52 24.48
C ASP A 274 5.50 15.97 23.05
N VAL A 275 4.79 14.83 22.87
CA VAL A 275 4.43 14.33 21.53
C VAL A 275 3.50 15.31 20.83
N PHE A 276 2.56 15.93 21.56
CA PHE A 276 1.68 16.96 20.99
C PHE A 276 2.48 18.19 20.55
N ASN A 277 3.46 18.63 21.37
CA ASN A 277 4.32 19.76 21.02
C ASN A 277 5.14 19.47 19.74
N MET A 278 5.66 18.26 19.60
CA MET A 278 6.35 17.81 18.39
C MET A 278 5.38 17.81 17.18
N MET A 279 4.17 17.30 17.36
CA MET A 279 3.18 17.26 16.29
C MET A 279 2.68 18.64 15.86
N LEU A 280 2.69 19.66 16.74
CA LEU A 280 2.38 21.04 16.37
C LEU A 280 3.30 21.53 15.26
N GLN A 281 4.61 21.24 15.34
CA GLN A 281 5.56 21.60 14.28
C GLN A 281 5.21 20.93 12.95
N VAL A 282 4.84 19.65 12.98
CA VAL A 282 4.42 18.93 11.76
C VAL A 282 3.15 19.51 11.16
N LEU A 283 2.17 19.87 11.99
CA LEU A 283 0.87 20.36 11.54
C LEU A 283 0.92 21.80 11.01
N ASP A 284 1.84 22.64 11.52
CA ASP A 284 1.99 24.02 11.08
C ASP A 284 2.96 24.17 9.91
N ASP A 285 4.17 23.62 10.07
CA ASP A 285 5.28 23.82 9.13
C ASP A 285 5.45 22.67 8.13
N GLY A 286 4.73 21.55 8.31
CA GLY A 286 4.82 20.36 7.46
C GLY A 286 6.17 19.67 7.50
N HIS A 287 7.01 19.96 8.50
CA HIS A 287 8.29 19.30 8.67
C HIS A 287 8.61 19.06 10.15
N LEU A 288 9.51 18.10 10.41
CA LEU A 288 10.02 17.79 11.72
C LEU A 288 11.54 17.71 11.66
N THR A 289 12.24 18.38 12.58
CA THR A 289 13.68 18.29 12.68
C THR A 289 14.06 17.09 13.55
N ASP A 290 14.87 16.17 13.00
CA ASP A 290 15.35 15.00 13.75
C ASP A 290 16.56 15.35 14.65
N SER A 291 17.02 14.37 15.42
CA SER A 291 18.18 14.51 16.31
C SER A 291 19.51 14.78 15.58
N LEU A 292 19.58 14.49 14.27
CA LEU A 292 20.72 14.75 13.41
C LEU A 292 20.67 16.14 12.76
N GLY A 293 19.64 16.95 13.07
CA GLY A 293 19.41 18.26 12.46
C GLY A 293 18.81 18.22 11.06
N ARG A 294 18.37 17.06 10.56
CA ARG A 294 17.75 16.92 9.25
C ARG A 294 16.29 17.31 9.31
N LYS A 295 15.82 18.09 8.35
CA LYS A 295 14.40 18.43 8.20
C LYS A 295 13.67 17.31 7.44
N ILE A 296 12.78 16.61 8.10
CA ILE A 296 11.97 15.55 7.54
C ILE A 296 10.65 16.13 7.07
N ASP A 297 10.31 15.91 5.80
CA ASP A 297 9.15 16.50 5.13
C ASP A 297 7.89 15.64 5.34
N PHE A 298 6.84 16.24 5.90
CA PHE A 298 5.51 15.64 6.13
C PHE A 298 4.43 16.23 5.22
N ARG A 299 4.75 17.17 4.32
CA ARG A 299 3.77 17.86 3.47
C ARG A 299 3.02 16.93 2.53
N ASN A 300 3.63 15.80 2.18
CA ASN A 300 3.03 14.78 1.33
C ASN A 300 2.42 13.62 2.13
N THR A 301 2.29 13.74 3.46
CA THR A 301 1.69 12.72 4.30
C THR A 301 0.24 13.06 4.67
N ILE A 302 -0.52 12.01 5.00
CA ILE A 302 -1.82 12.14 5.67
C ILE A 302 -1.64 11.69 7.11
N ILE A 303 -1.91 12.56 8.07
CA ILE A 303 -1.77 12.27 9.49
C ILE A 303 -3.13 11.87 10.05
N ILE A 304 -3.20 10.68 10.61
CA ILE A 304 -4.39 10.12 11.25
C ILE A 304 -4.05 9.79 12.70
N MET A 305 -4.80 10.34 13.63
CA MET A 305 -4.68 10.05 15.06
C MET A 305 -5.93 9.34 15.51
N THR A 306 -5.84 8.15 16.08
CA THR A 306 -7.02 7.48 16.62
C THR A 306 -7.15 7.73 18.10
N SER A 307 -8.37 7.86 18.59
CA SER A 307 -8.66 8.00 20.00
C SER A 307 -9.98 7.34 20.40
N ASN A 308 -10.04 6.87 21.63
CA ASN A 308 -11.24 6.33 22.24
C ASN A 308 -11.90 7.34 23.21
N VAL A 309 -11.39 8.57 23.26
CA VAL A 309 -11.94 9.66 24.09
C VAL A 309 -13.39 9.97 23.68
N GLY A 310 -14.27 10.13 24.62
CA GLY A 310 -15.69 10.39 24.40
C GLY A 310 -16.54 9.17 24.02
N ALA A 311 -15.94 8.05 23.61
CA ALA A 311 -16.68 6.86 23.18
C ALA A 311 -17.52 6.21 24.31
N ARG A 312 -17.02 6.23 25.56
CA ARG A 312 -17.77 5.76 26.73
C ARG A 312 -18.95 6.66 27.04
N GLN A 313 -18.73 7.96 27.03
CA GLN A 313 -19.76 8.96 27.30
C GLN A 313 -20.89 8.93 26.27
N LEU A 314 -20.58 8.69 25.00
CA LEU A 314 -21.59 8.50 23.96
C LEU A 314 -22.42 7.23 24.16
N LYS A 315 -21.81 6.13 24.63
CA LYS A 315 -22.53 4.88 24.96
C LYS A 315 -23.48 5.04 26.13
N ASP A 316 -23.05 5.73 27.18
CA ASP A 316 -23.85 5.95 28.38
C ASP A 316 -25.09 6.81 28.07
N PHE A 317 -24.95 7.78 27.15
CA PHE A 317 -26.08 8.60 26.69
C PHE A 317 -27.02 7.89 25.69
N GLY A 318 -26.51 7.01 24.84
CA GLY A 318 -27.31 6.21 23.90
C GLY A 318 -28.22 5.17 24.58
N GLN A 319 -27.97 4.84 25.84
CA GLN A 319 -28.83 3.94 26.66
C GLN A 319 -29.91 4.69 27.45
N GLY A 320 -29.97 6.01 27.37
CA GLY A 320 -31.01 6.82 28.05
C GLY A 320 -32.39 6.54 27.46
N VAL A 321 -33.21 5.91 28.27
CA VAL A 321 -34.63 5.55 28.10
C VAL A 321 -35.41 6.71 27.47
N GLY A 322 -36.03 6.53 26.28
CA GLY A 322 -37.04 7.45 25.79
C GLY A 322 -37.38 7.26 24.32
N PHE A 323 -38.61 6.90 24.08
CA PHE A 323 -39.31 6.71 22.81
C PHE A 323 -38.95 7.74 21.73
N GLY A 324 -38.56 7.26 20.53
CA GLY A 324 -38.15 8.06 19.42
C GLY A 324 -39.31 8.75 18.69
N THR A 325 -39.16 10.04 18.48
CA THR A 325 -39.83 10.79 17.42
C THR A 325 -38.76 11.51 16.58
N SER A 326 -38.96 11.59 15.27
CA SER A 326 -38.04 12.14 14.28
C SER A 326 -37.50 13.56 14.54
N ALA A 327 -38.15 14.31 15.41
CA ALA A 327 -37.71 15.64 15.89
C ALA A 327 -36.60 15.54 16.97
N LYS A 328 -36.37 14.35 17.58
CA LYS A 328 -35.34 14.14 18.60
C LYS A 328 -33.98 13.74 18.02
N THR A 329 -33.91 13.29 16.77
CA THR A 329 -32.67 12.84 16.14
C THR A 329 -31.70 14.01 15.92
N SER A 330 -32.18 15.16 15.45
CA SER A 330 -31.32 16.34 15.26
C SER A 330 -30.81 16.95 16.57
N GLN A 331 -31.63 16.94 17.63
CA GLN A 331 -31.20 17.40 18.97
C GLN A 331 -30.26 16.40 19.64
N ALA A 332 -30.43 15.12 19.40
CA ALA A 332 -29.51 14.06 19.91
C ALA A 332 -28.14 14.17 19.23
N ASP A 333 -28.09 14.50 17.94
CA ASP A 333 -26.84 14.69 17.21
C ASP A 333 -26.07 15.94 17.66
N GLU A 334 -26.76 17.05 17.93
CA GLU A 334 -26.14 18.28 18.47
C GLU A 334 -25.62 18.06 19.89
N HIS A 335 -26.37 17.34 20.73
CA HIS A 335 -25.96 17.03 22.09
C HIS A 335 -24.75 16.05 22.13
N SER A 336 -24.76 15.05 21.24
CA SER A 336 -23.64 14.12 21.06
C SER A 336 -22.37 14.84 20.61
N LYS A 337 -22.48 15.81 19.69
CA LYS A 337 -21.36 16.69 19.28
C LYS A 337 -20.81 17.50 20.46
N GLY A 338 -21.67 18.09 21.29
CA GLY A 338 -21.27 18.84 22.48
C GLY A 338 -20.50 18.00 23.49
N ILE A 339 -20.92 16.74 23.71
CA ILE A 339 -20.21 15.78 24.59
C ILE A 339 -18.82 15.47 24.04
N ILE A 340 -18.72 15.19 22.75
CA ILE A 340 -17.47 14.91 22.08
C ILE A 340 -16.51 16.11 22.16
N GLU A 341 -16.99 17.30 21.85
CA GLU A 341 -16.19 18.53 21.93
C GLU A 341 -15.66 18.78 23.35
N ASN A 342 -16.51 18.58 24.36
CA ASN A 342 -16.10 18.72 25.75
C ASN A 342 -15.06 17.65 26.17
N ALA A 343 -15.22 16.42 25.69
CA ALA A 343 -14.27 15.34 25.94
C ALA A 343 -12.90 15.62 25.27
N LEU A 344 -12.93 16.14 24.04
CA LEU A 344 -11.72 16.54 23.30
C LEU A 344 -10.99 17.71 23.99
N LYS A 345 -11.72 18.75 24.39
CA LYS A 345 -11.16 19.91 25.08
C LYS A 345 -10.52 19.54 26.43
N LYS A 346 -10.98 18.46 27.07
CA LYS A 346 -10.37 17.92 28.29
C LYS A 346 -9.12 17.09 28.01
N ALA A 347 -9.09 16.39 26.88
CA ALA A 347 -8.00 15.47 26.55
C ALA A 347 -6.84 16.16 25.80
N PHE A 348 -7.13 17.21 25.03
CA PHE A 348 -6.18 17.85 24.13
C PHE A 348 -6.18 19.38 24.31
N ALA A 349 -5.01 19.99 24.20
CA ALA A 349 -4.89 21.44 24.23
C ALA A 349 -5.66 22.11 23.07
N PRO A 350 -6.33 23.24 23.30
CA PRO A 350 -7.06 23.94 22.24
C PRO A 350 -6.18 24.29 21.04
N GLU A 351 -4.92 24.63 21.29
CA GLU A 351 -3.92 24.93 20.26
C GLU A 351 -3.71 23.76 19.31
N PHE A 352 -3.64 22.55 19.82
CA PHE A 352 -3.50 21.33 19.01
C PHE A 352 -4.77 21.05 18.19
N LEU A 353 -5.95 21.15 18.80
CA LEU A 353 -7.22 20.91 18.11
C LEU A 353 -7.46 21.88 16.96
N ASN A 354 -7.03 23.15 17.09
CA ASN A 354 -7.19 24.17 16.06
C ASN A 354 -6.33 23.94 14.80
N ARG A 355 -5.33 23.06 14.89
CA ARG A 355 -4.43 22.71 13.77
C ARG A 355 -4.85 21.44 13.04
N ILE A 356 -5.82 20.72 13.57
CA ILE A 356 -6.41 19.53 12.95
C ILE A 356 -7.43 19.97 11.89
N ASP A 357 -7.40 19.35 10.71
CA ASP A 357 -8.32 19.66 9.63
C ASP A 357 -9.76 19.27 9.94
N ASP A 358 -9.97 18.07 10.51
CA ASP A 358 -11.30 17.62 10.93
C ASP A 358 -11.21 16.55 12.02
N VAL A 359 -12.25 16.49 12.85
CA VAL A 359 -12.50 15.46 13.83
C VAL A 359 -13.62 14.55 13.31
N ILE A 360 -13.28 13.29 13.10
CA ILE A 360 -14.14 12.32 12.46
C ILE A 360 -14.64 11.31 13.49
N VAL A 361 -15.94 11.30 13.71
CA VAL A 361 -16.59 10.38 14.63
C VAL A 361 -17.03 9.13 13.86
N PHE A 362 -16.59 7.98 14.34
CA PHE A 362 -16.98 6.67 13.83
C PHE A 362 -18.22 6.16 14.53
N ASN A 363 -19.19 5.71 13.75
CA ASN A 363 -20.41 5.10 14.24
C ASN A 363 -20.15 3.71 14.81
N SER A 364 -21.00 3.29 15.75
CA SER A 364 -21.04 1.88 16.16
C SER A 364 -21.57 1.04 14.99
N LEU A 365 -21.02 -0.18 14.85
CA LEU A 365 -21.46 -1.10 13.79
C LEU A 365 -22.77 -1.77 14.21
N GLU A 366 -23.67 -1.94 13.26
CA GLU A 366 -24.93 -2.68 13.38
C GLU A 366 -24.74 -4.11 12.86
N LYS A 367 -25.72 -5.02 13.10
CA LYS A 367 -25.63 -6.42 12.68
C LYS A 367 -25.45 -6.53 11.15
N GLU A 368 -26.19 -5.74 10.38
CA GLU A 368 -26.09 -5.68 8.92
C GLU A 368 -24.71 -5.26 8.41
N ASP A 369 -24.01 -4.41 9.16
CA ASP A 369 -22.64 -4.02 8.84
C ASP A 369 -21.67 -5.19 9.07
N ILE A 370 -21.92 -5.97 10.14
CA ILE A 370 -21.10 -7.14 10.45
C ILE A 370 -21.20 -8.20 9.35
N ASP A 371 -22.40 -8.46 8.84
CA ASP A 371 -22.61 -9.41 7.75
C ASP A 371 -21.80 -9.02 6.51
N LYS A 372 -21.83 -7.74 6.13
CA LYS A 372 -21.00 -7.22 5.03
C LYS A 372 -19.49 -7.34 5.30
N ILE A 373 -19.07 -7.12 6.55
CA ILE A 373 -17.67 -7.27 6.95
C ILE A 373 -17.23 -8.73 6.86
N ILE A 374 -18.10 -9.67 7.25
CA ILE A 374 -17.86 -11.10 7.09
C ILE A 374 -17.62 -11.43 5.62
N ASP A 375 -18.48 -10.97 4.72
CA ASP A 375 -18.33 -11.23 3.29
C ASP A 375 -16.97 -10.72 2.76
N ILE A 376 -16.51 -9.55 3.20
CA ILE A 376 -15.19 -9.01 2.81
C ILE A 376 -14.04 -9.86 3.36
N GLU A 377 -14.08 -10.28 4.62
CA GLU A 377 -13.02 -11.11 5.22
C GLU A 377 -13.05 -12.54 4.64
N MET A 378 -14.24 -13.10 4.41
CA MET A 378 -14.42 -14.41 3.76
C MET A 378 -13.95 -14.41 2.31
N ALA A 379 -14.15 -13.33 1.55
CA ALA A 379 -13.63 -13.24 0.18
C ALA A 379 -12.10 -13.38 0.12
N LYS A 380 -11.38 -12.86 1.14
CA LYS A 380 -9.92 -13.05 1.25
C LYS A 380 -9.55 -14.49 1.57
N LEU A 381 -10.34 -15.15 2.42
CA LEU A 381 -10.15 -16.55 2.77
C LEU A 381 -10.45 -17.45 1.56
N TYR A 382 -11.53 -17.21 0.84
CA TYR A 382 -11.87 -17.94 -0.38
C TYR A 382 -10.76 -17.85 -1.45
N ALA A 383 -10.16 -16.67 -1.64
CA ALA A 383 -9.04 -16.50 -2.56
C ALA A 383 -7.86 -17.39 -2.15
N ARG A 384 -7.45 -17.35 -0.86
CA ARG A 384 -6.34 -18.19 -0.35
C ARG A 384 -6.61 -19.68 -0.47
N ILE A 385 -7.84 -20.11 -0.20
CA ILE A 385 -8.24 -21.52 -0.30
C ILE A 385 -8.25 -21.97 -1.75
N LYS A 386 -8.69 -21.09 -2.66
CA LYS A 386 -8.67 -21.36 -4.09
C LYS A 386 -7.24 -21.48 -4.65
N ASP A 387 -6.30 -20.66 -4.16
CA ASP A 387 -4.88 -20.77 -4.50
C ASP A 387 -4.26 -22.09 -4.05
N LEU A 388 -4.82 -22.72 -3.00
CA LEU A 388 -4.46 -24.07 -2.54
C LEU A 388 -5.16 -25.19 -3.30
N GLY A 389 -6.00 -24.85 -4.29
CA GLY A 389 -6.71 -25.83 -5.14
C GLY A 389 -8.06 -26.30 -4.61
N TYR A 390 -8.61 -25.65 -3.58
CA TYR A 390 -9.92 -25.99 -3.00
C TYR A 390 -10.98 -24.92 -3.28
N ASP A 391 -12.26 -25.29 -3.28
CA ASP A 391 -13.38 -24.35 -3.39
C ASP A 391 -14.25 -24.42 -2.14
N LEU A 392 -14.31 -23.32 -1.38
CA LEU A 392 -15.07 -23.24 -0.12
C LEU A 392 -16.37 -22.46 -0.31
N LYS A 393 -17.47 -23.01 0.18
CA LYS A 393 -18.77 -22.35 0.25
C LYS A 393 -19.32 -22.43 1.68
N LEU A 394 -19.82 -21.30 2.19
CA LEU A 394 -20.52 -21.24 3.46
C LEU A 394 -22.03 -21.11 3.25
N SER A 395 -22.81 -21.79 4.11
CA SER A 395 -24.27 -21.56 4.17
C SER A 395 -24.56 -20.21 4.85
N GLU A 396 -25.75 -19.64 4.62
CA GLU A 396 -26.20 -18.42 5.32
C GLU A 396 -26.27 -18.63 6.84
N LYS A 397 -26.70 -19.82 7.31
CA LYS A 397 -26.70 -20.17 8.74
C LYS A 397 -25.30 -20.18 9.35
N ALA A 398 -24.30 -20.66 8.61
CA ALA A 398 -22.91 -20.64 9.05
C ALA A 398 -22.38 -19.19 9.13
N LYS A 399 -22.76 -18.32 8.22
CA LYS A 399 -22.40 -16.88 8.27
C LYS A 399 -23.03 -16.20 9.48
N ASP A 400 -24.33 -16.40 9.71
CA ASP A 400 -25.05 -15.88 10.89
C ASP A 400 -24.41 -16.33 12.19
N PHE A 401 -24.02 -17.60 12.28
CA PHE A 401 -23.31 -18.14 13.43
C PHE A 401 -21.97 -17.42 13.67
N ILE A 402 -21.19 -17.22 12.59
CA ILE A 402 -19.91 -16.49 12.67
C ILE A 402 -20.15 -15.03 13.08
N ALA A 403 -21.23 -14.40 12.58
CA ALA A 403 -21.63 -13.05 12.96
C ALA A 403 -21.93 -12.95 14.46
N ASP A 404 -22.74 -13.84 14.97
CA ASP A 404 -23.13 -13.86 16.40
C ASP A 404 -21.95 -14.14 17.32
N LYS A 405 -21.00 -15.00 16.92
CA LYS A 405 -19.77 -15.28 17.69
C LYS A 405 -18.68 -14.23 17.52
N GLY A 406 -18.67 -13.56 16.38
CA GLY A 406 -17.66 -12.57 16.00
C GLY A 406 -18.02 -11.12 16.35
N PHE A 407 -19.24 -10.85 16.77
CA PHE A 407 -19.69 -9.51 17.14
C PHE A 407 -19.80 -9.33 18.65
N ASP A 408 -19.22 -8.26 19.12
CA ASP A 408 -19.35 -7.82 20.51
C ASP A 408 -19.67 -6.32 20.55
N LYS A 409 -20.70 -5.94 21.30
CA LYS A 409 -21.12 -4.52 21.41
C LYS A 409 -20.03 -3.61 22.00
N GLN A 410 -19.07 -4.16 22.74
CA GLN A 410 -17.96 -3.38 23.32
C GLN A 410 -16.74 -3.33 22.39
N PHE A 411 -16.44 -4.43 21.69
CA PHE A 411 -15.25 -4.61 20.88
C PHE A 411 -15.51 -4.53 19.37
N GLY A 412 -16.76 -4.30 18.96
CA GLY A 412 -17.16 -4.18 17.54
C GLY A 412 -16.84 -5.45 16.74
N ALA A 413 -16.29 -5.27 15.55
CA ALA A 413 -15.88 -6.36 14.67
C ALA A 413 -14.47 -6.95 14.99
N ARG A 414 -13.81 -6.52 16.09
CA ARG A 414 -12.46 -7.03 16.43
C ARG A 414 -12.43 -8.53 16.71
N PRO A 415 -13.42 -9.13 17.39
CA PRO A 415 -13.46 -10.58 17.63
C PRO A 415 -13.73 -11.40 16.36
N LEU A 416 -14.28 -10.78 15.30
CA LEU A 416 -14.71 -11.47 14.07
C LEU A 416 -13.57 -12.27 13.41
N LYS A 417 -12.38 -11.70 13.32
CA LYS A 417 -11.21 -12.42 12.74
C LYS A 417 -10.86 -13.68 13.55
N ARG A 418 -10.98 -13.61 14.87
CA ARG A 418 -10.76 -14.78 15.73
C ARG A 418 -11.86 -15.81 15.58
N ALA A 419 -13.11 -15.35 15.36
CA ALA A 419 -14.22 -16.26 15.11
C ALA A 419 -14.05 -16.99 13.77
N ILE A 420 -13.68 -16.27 12.70
CA ILE A 420 -13.36 -16.87 11.40
C ILE A 420 -12.21 -17.86 11.55
N GLN A 421 -11.12 -17.47 12.20
CA GLN A 421 -9.99 -18.36 12.43
C GLN A 421 -10.43 -19.64 13.16
N LYS A 422 -11.05 -19.49 14.33
CA LYS A 422 -11.41 -20.62 15.19
C LYS A 422 -12.43 -21.56 14.55
N TYR A 423 -13.47 -21.02 13.93
CA TYR A 423 -14.62 -21.83 13.47
C TYR A 423 -14.54 -22.22 11.99
N VAL A 424 -13.74 -21.50 11.18
CA VAL A 424 -13.60 -21.81 9.76
C VAL A 424 -12.18 -22.31 9.44
N GLU A 425 -11.15 -21.52 9.73
CA GLU A 425 -9.77 -21.86 9.30
C GLU A 425 -9.24 -23.09 10.07
N ASP A 426 -9.42 -23.15 11.40
CA ASP A 426 -8.93 -24.27 12.20
C ASP A 426 -9.66 -25.58 11.85
N THR A 427 -10.99 -25.52 11.69
CA THR A 427 -11.79 -26.68 11.30
C THR A 427 -11.44 -27.18 9.88
N LEU A 428 -11.23 -26.25 8.94
CA LEU A 428 -10.81 -26.59 7.59
C LEU A 428 -9.39 -27.18 7.57
N ALA A 429 -8.47 -26.62 8.34
CA ALA A 429 -7.11 -27.11 8.44
C ALA A 429 -7.04 -28.55 8.98
N GLU A 430 -7.87 -28.90 9.96
CA GLU A 430 -7.97 -30.26 10.51
C GLU A 430 -8.42 -31.26 9.44
N GLU A 431 -9.43 -30.91 8.63
CA GLU A 431 -9.94 -31.79 7.56
C GLU A 431 -8.93 -31.94 6.41
N ILE A 432 -8.19 -30.88 6.06
CA ILE A 432 -7.12 -30.91 5.04
C ILE A 432 -5.96 -31.82 5.52
N ILE A 433 -5.51 -31.64 6.76
CA ILE A 433 -4.37 -32.39 7.32
C ILE A 433 -4.71 -33.88 7.47
N THR A 434 -5.96 -34.22 7.83
CA THR A 434 -6.42 -35.60 7.91
C THR A 434 -6.59 -36.29 6.57
N SER A 435 -6.23 -35.63 5.45
CA SER A 435 -6.28 -36.12 4.06
C SER A 435 -7.67 -36.55 3.61
N LYS A 436 -8.71 -35.96 4.18
CA LYS A 436 -10.10 -36.22 3.74
C LYS A 436 -10.49 -35.41 2.50
N ILE A 437 -9.78 -34.30 2.25
CA ILE A 437 -10.02 -33.35 1.16
C ILE A 437 -8.88 -33.45 0.15
N HIS A 438 -9.21 -33.48 -1.14
CA HIS A 438 -8.26 -33.57 -2.24
C HIS A 438 -8.36 -32.31 -3.10
N GLU A 439 -7.26 -31.94 -3.80
CA GLU A 439 -7.27 -30.82 -4.74
C GLU A 439 -8.40 -30.96 -5.78
N GLY A 440 -9.21 -29.91 -5.89
CA GLY A 440 -10.37 -29.86 -6.78
C GLY A 440 -11.71 -30.18 -6.12
N ASP A 441 -11.74 -30.60 -4.85
CA ASP A 441 -12.97 -30.86 -4.11
C ASP A 441 -13.70 -29.56 -3.74
N GLU A 442 -15.03 -29.56 -3.79
CA GLU A 442 -15.86 -28.48 -3.23
C GLU A 442 -16.16 -28.77 -1.76
N ILE A 443 -15.81 -27.79 -0.93
CA ILE A 443 -16.01 -27.84 0.52
C ILE A 443 -17.23 -27.00 0.84
N PHE A 444 -18.23 -27.59 1.48
CA PHE A 444 -19.41 -26.90 1.94
C PHE A 444 -19.45 -26.92 3.46
N MET A 445 -19.50 -25.75 4.10
CA MET A 445 -19.64 -25.61 5.54
C MET A 445 -21.04 -25.15 5.91
N ASP A 446 -21.68 -25.88 6.81
CA ASP A 446 -23.01 -25.58 7.31
C ASP A 446 -23.04 -25.68 8.84
N LEU A 447 -24.03 -25.03 9.46
CA LEU A 447 -24.26 -25.08 10.90
C LEU A 447 -25.07 -26.34 11.27
N ASP A 448 -24.51 -27.16 12.13
CA ASP A 448 -25.27 -28.22 12.80
C ASP A 448 -26.06 -27.62 13.97
N GLU A 449 -27.37 -27.58 13.84
CA GLU A 449 -28.28 -27.01 14.83
C GLU A 449 -28.32 -27.82 16.15
N ILE A 450 -27.88 -29.10 16.13
CA ILE A 450 -27.90 -29.99 17.32
C ILE A 450 -26.62 -29.73 18.14
N THR A 451 -25.47 -29.73 17.50
CA THR A 451 -24.17 -29.54 18.16
C THR A 451 -23.78 -28.07 18.32
N ASN A 452 -24.43 -27.17 17.55
CA ASN A 452 -24.10 -25.76 17.45
C ASN A 452 -22.63 -25.53 17.05
N GLU A 453 -22.14 -26.39 16.12
CA GLU A 453 -20.80 -26.34 15.54
C GLU A 453 -20.88 -26.31 14.01
N LEU A 454 -19.83 -25.85 13.35
CA LEU A 454 -19.76 -25.84 11.88
C LEU A 454 -19.28 -27.21 11.41
N ASN A 455 -20.11 -27.89 10.60
CA ASN A 455 -19.80 -29.16 9.97
C ASN A 455 -19.36 -28.96 8.53
N ILE A 456 -18.34 -29.74 8.12
CA ILE A 456 -17.82 -29.76 6.76
C ILE A 456 -18.42 -30.94 6.01
N SER A 457 -19.00 -30.67 4.84
CA SER A 457 -19.39 -31.68 3.86
C SER A 457 -18.56 -31.49 2.58
N ILE A 458 -18.00 -32.61 2.08
CA ILE A 458 -17.12 -32.62 0.92
C ILE A 458 -17.90 -33.15 -0.28
N GLN A 459 -18.04 -32.35 -1.32
CA GLN A 459 -18.57 -32.81 -2.59
C GLN A 459 -17.38 -33.09 -3.53
N LYS A 460 -17.16 -34.39 -3.80
CA LYS A 460 -16.12 -34.79 -4.74
C LYS A 460 -16.54 -34.41 -6.15
N LYS A 461 -15.76 -33.61 -6.83
CA LYS A 461 -15.91 -33.37 -8.27
C LYS A 461 -15.55 -34.68 -8.99
N GLU A 462 -16.51 -35.33 -9.64
CA GLU A 462 -16.22 -36.43 -10.57
C GLU A 462 -15.19 -35.92 -11.60
N LYS A 463 -14.02 -36.53 -11.65
CA LYS A 463 -13.08 -36.30 -12.75
C LYS A 463 -13.81 -36.65 -14.04
N PRO A 464 -13.82 -35.77 -15.07
CA PRO A 464 -14.30 -36.20 -16.38
C PRO A 464 -13.46 -37.41 -16.77
N ALA A 465 -14.17 -38.52 -17.09
CA ALA A 465 -13.56 -39.74 -17.61
C ALA A 465 -12.73 -39.38 -18.85
N GLU A 466 -11.44 -39.69 -18.83
CA GLU A 466 -10.52 -39.61 -19.97
C GLU A 466 -11.01 -40.49 -21.12
#